data_55f5423112eec5fb4e7c42d1a8b2cd3b
#
_entry.id   55f5423112eec5fb4e7c42d1a8b2cd3b
#
_cell.length_a   1.000
_cell.length_b   1.000
_cell.length_c   1.000
_cell.angle_alpha   90.00
_cell.angle_beta   90.00
_cell.angle_gamma   90.00
#
_symmetry.space_group_name_H-M   'P 1'
#
loop_
_entity.id
_entity.type
_entity.pdbx_description
1 polymer ?
#
loop_
_entity_poly.entity_id
_entity_poly.type
_entity_poly.pdbx_seq_one_letter_code
_entity_poly.pdbx_strand_id
1 'polypeptide(L)'
;SIEFPGYGAVISKELETAQDIPAFVAVPNSAQRPGFLGVRYAALNTGSTPAAGQPYAVRGIELSGGLTINEVEKRQSLLKDLDSTFRTIERDSQLIDGLDQFGQQAYYMITSKRSREAFDISKESPEMTKLFGEDGFDQSCLLATRLVEAGTRFVTITLGGWDTHRDNWNNLKDRKLPVLDSGVAGLLQALELK
;
A
#
# COMPACT_ATOMS: atom_id res chain seq x y z
N SER A 1 -24.30 14.88 0.57
CA SER A 1 -24.39 13.60 -0.17
C SER A 1 -23.58 12.53 0.56
N ILE A 2 -24.12 11.32 0.65
CA ILE A 2 -23.39 10.19 1.24
C ILE A 2 -22.37 9.71 0.20
N GLU A 3 -21.10 9.64 0.60
CA GLU A 3 -20.04 9.04 -0.22
C GLU A 3 -19.96 7.55 0.09
N PHE A 4 -20.13 6.71 -0.92
CA PHE A 4 -20.06 5.26 -0.76
C PHE A 4 -18.61 4.75 -0.77
N PRO A 5 -18.30 3.69 0.00
CA PRO A 5 -16.95 3.14 0.03
C PRO A 5 -16.61 2.39 -1.26
N GLY A 6 -15.34 2.47 -1.67
CA GLY A 6 -14.79 1.59 -2.70
C GLY A 6 -14.58 0.17 -2.18
N TYR A 7 -14.41 -0.78 -3.10
CA TYR A 7 -14.25 -2.21 -2.79
C TYR A 7 -13.15 -2.51 -1.79
N GLY A 8 -11.98 -1.87 -1.93
CA GLY A 8 -10.86 -2.08 -1.02
C GLY A 8 -11.16 -1.67 0.42
N ALA A 9 -11.96 -0.61 0.63
CA ALA A 9 -12.38 -0.19 1.95
C ALA A 9 -13.36 -1.19 2.60
N VAL A 10 -14.28 -1.76 1.80
CA VAL A 10 -15.20 -2.80 2.28
C VAL A 10 -14.42 -4.06 2.67
N ILE A 11 -13.51 -4.52 1.80
CA ILE A 11 -12.66 -5.69 2.06
C ILE A 11 -11.80 -5.48 3.31
N SER A 12 -11.22 -4.28 3.48
CA SER A 12 -10.43 -3.95 4.68
C SER A 12 -11.24 -3.99 5.96
N LYS A 13 -12.54 -3.71 5.88
CA LYS A 13 -13.43 -3.78 7.03
C LYS A 13 -13.84 -5.21 7.35
N GLU A 14 -14.18 -6.01 6.34
CA GLU A 14 -14.78 -7.33 6.51
C GLU A 14 -13.74 -8.45 6.71
N LEU A 15 -12.50 -8.25 6.22
CA LEU A 15 -11.45 -9.26 6.35
C LEU A 15 -10.37 -8.82 7.33
N GLU A 16 -10.12 -9.65 8.31
CA GLU A 16 -9.04 -9.43 9.27
C GLU A 16 -7.66 -9.46 8.60
N THR A 17 -6.79 -8.58 9.06
CA THR A 17 -5.38 -8.47 8.63
C THR A 17 -4.51 -8.29 9.87
N ALA A 18 -3.28 -8.79 9.82
CA ALA A 18 -2.29 -8.53 10.86
C ALA A 18 -2.07 -7.02 11.02
N GLN A 19 -1.88 -6.56 12.26
CA GLN A 19 -1.80 -5.11 12.56
C GLN A 19 -0.62 -4.42 11.88
N ASP A 20 0.44 -5.17 11.57
CA ASP A 20 1.66 -4.70 10.95
C ASP A 20 1.63 -4.72 9.41
N ILE A 21 0.57 -5.23 8.79
CA ILE A 21 0.39 -5.25 7.33
C ILE A 21 -0.86 -4.45 6.96
N PRO A 22 -0.80 -3.52 5.99
CA PRO A 22 -1.97 -2.79 5.54
C PRO A 22 -2.95 -3.73 4.81
N ALA A 23 -4.23 -3.66 5.18
CA ALA A 23 -5.27 -4.48 4.56
C ALA A 23 -5.53 -4.09 3.09
N PHE A 24 -5.38 -2.80 2.77
CA PHE A 24 -5.57 -2.24 1.43
C PHE A 24 -4.40 -1.37 1.01
N VAL A 25 -3.76 -1.69 -0.10
CA VAL A 25 -2.65 -0.93 -0.69
C VAL A 25 -3.02 -0.48 -2.11
N ALA A 26 -2.64 0.73 -2.48
CA ALA A 26 -2.81 1.26 -3.83
C ALA A 26 -1.48 1.74 -4.41
N VAL A 27 -1.20 1.30 -5.64
CA VAL A 27 0.05 1.62 -6.36
C VAL A 27 -0.29 2.36 -7.66
N PRO A 28 0.12 3.62 -7.83
CA PRO A 28 0.67 4.50 -6.82
C PRO A 28 -0.39 5.10 -5.89
N ASN A 29 -1.62 5.30 -6.36
CA ASN A 29 -2.69 5.93 -5.62
C ASN A 29 -4.03 5.30 -5.95
N SER A 30 -4.94 5.29 -4.97
CA SER A 30 -6.33 4.86 -5.17
C SER A 30 -7.22 6.03 -5.59
N ALA A 31 -8.02 5.81 -6.63
CA ALA A 31 -9.17 6.66 -6.93
C ALA A 31 -10.37 6.34 -6.02
N GLN A 32 -10.36 5.18 -5.37
CA GLN A 32 -11.42 4.74 -4.47
C GLN A 32 -11.23 5.35 -3.07
N ARG A 33 -12.30 5.89 -2.53
CA ARG A 33 -12.33 6.47 -1.19
C ARG A 33 -13.00 5.53 -0.19
N PRO A 34 -12.74 5.67 1.11
CA PRO A 34 -13.36 4.84 2.13
C PRO A 34 -14.83 5.20 2.38
N GLY A 35 -15.32 6.35 1.87
CA GLY A 35 -16.69 6.80 2.03
C GLY A 35 -17.12 6.87 3.51
N PHE A 36 -18.35 6.47 3.78
CA PHE A 36 -18.92 6.47 5.14
C PHE A 36 -18.26 5.48 6.11
N LEU A 37 -17.38 4.57 5.63
CA LEU A 37 -16.63 3.68 6.52
C LEU A 37 -15.50 4.40 7.27
N GLY A 38 -15.09 5.57 6.78
CA GLY A 38 -14.09 6.41 7.43
C GLY A 38 -12.63 6.07 7.04
N VAL A 39 -11.74 6.98 7.39
CA VAL A 39 -10.32 6.98 6.97
C VAL A 39 -9.55 5.73 7.38
N ARG A 40 -9.97 5.05 8.44
CA ARG A 40 -9.37 3.79 8.91
C ARG A 40 -9.28 2.72 7.81
N TYR A 41 -10.25 2.71 6.89
CA TYR A 41 -10.35 1.75 5.80
C TYR A 41 -9.86 2.29 4.46
N ALA A 42 -9.19 3.44 4.48
CA ALA A 42 -8.57 4.02 3.29
C ALA A 42 -7.38 3.16 2.82
N ALA A 43 -7.07 3.25 1.51
CA ALA A 43 -5.87 2.65 0.97
C ALA A 43 -4.61 3.28 1.56
N LEU A 44 -3.60 2.47 1.86
CA LEU A 44 -2.23 2.95 1.93
C LEU A 44 -1.76 3.24 0.50
N ASN A 45 -1.64 4.51 0.16
CA ASN A 45 -1.12 4.92 -1.14
C ASN A 45 0.41 4.92 -1.12
N THR A 46 1.04 4.22 -2.07
CA THR A 46 2.51 4.19 -2.14
C THR A 46 3.10 5.49 -2.67
N GLY A 47 2.29 6.29 -3.39
CA GLY A 47 2.68 7.60 -3.95
C GLY A 47 3.53 7.54 -5.21
N SER A 48 4.16 6.40 -5.48
CA SER A 48 4.97 6.14 -6.69
C SER A 48 4.87 4.67 -7.09
N THR A 49 5.26 4.35 -8.32
CA THR A 49 5.45 2.98 -8.80
C THR A 49 6.89 2.53 -8.56
N PRO A 50 7.14 1.25 -8.26
CA PRO A 50 8.49 0.71 -8.22
C PRO A 50 9.16 0.80 -9.61
N ALA A 51 10.50 0.81 -9.62
CA ALA A 51 11.30 0.71 -10.83
C ALA A 51 12.30 -0.44 -10.71
N ALA A 52 12.50 -1.18 -11.80
CA ALA A 52 13.41 -2.32 -11.81
C ALA A 52 14.84 -1.90 -11.40
N GLY A 53 15.45 -2.69 -10.52
CA GLY A 53 16.82 -2.45 -10.06
C GLY A 53 17.03 -1.21 -9.20
N GLN A 54 15.97 -0.51 -8.81
CA GLN A 54 16.05 0.67 -7.96
C GLN A 54 15.51 0.37 -6.56
N PRO A 55 16.09 0.98 -5.51
CA PRO A 55 15.49 0.94 -4.19
C PRO A 55 14.09 1.56 -4.24
N TYR A 56 13.12 0.88 -3.64
CA TYR A 56 11.75 1.35 -3.59
C TYR A 56 11.36 1.69 -2.16
N ALA A 57 11.11 2.96 -1.94
CA ALA A 57 10.75 3.50 -0.64
C ALA A 57 9.30 3.94 -0.62
N VAL A 58 8.53 3.46 0.35
CA VAL A 58 7.14 3.88 0.56
C VAL A 58 7.07 4.81 1.75
N ARG A 59 6.61 6.03 1.50
CA ARG A 59 6.45 7.03 2.56
C ARG A 59 5.50 6.53 3.64
N GLY A 60 5.98 6.54 4.89
CA GLY A 60 5.19 6.06 6.05
C GLY A 60 5.48 4.60 6.43
N ILE A 61 6.33 3.89 5.69
CA ILE A 61 6.84 2.56 6.05
C ILE A 61 8.33 2.60 6.38
N GLU A 62 9.06 3.55 5.80
CA GLU A 62 10.46 3.78 6.12
C GLU A 62 10.65 4.77 7.25
N LEU A 63 11.68 4.50 8.07
CA LEU A 63 12.16 5.45 9.06
C LEU A 63 12.85 6.62 8.34
N SER A 64 12.19 7.78 8.29
CA SER A 64 12.72 8.97 7.62
C SER A 64 13.95 9.53 8.33
N GLY A 65 14.99 9.89 7.57
CA GLY A 65 16.01 10.85 8.01
C GLY A 65 16.87 10.45 9.22
N GLY A 66 17.21 9.16 9.36
CA GLY A 66 18.10 8.69 10.44
C GLY A 66 17.40 8.43 11.77
N LEU A 67 16.06 8.44 11.81
CA LEU A 67 15.30 8.02 12.99
C LEU A 67 15.53 6.53 13.27
N THR A 68 15.85 6.21 14.50
CA THR A 68 15.93 4.83 14.98
C THR A 68 14.58 4.34 15.51
N ILE A 69 14.37 3.03 15.53
CA ILE A 69 13.17 2.41 16.13
C ILE A 69 13.01 2.89 17.59
N ASN A 70 14.10 2.98 18.35
CA ASN A 70 14.09 3.44 19.74
C ASN A 70 13.59 4.89 19.88
N GLU A 71 13.89 5.77 18.92
CA GLU A 71 13.36 7.14 18.92
C GLU A 71 11.88 7.20 18.57
N VAL A 72 11.42 6.31 17.68
CA VAL A 72 9.99 6.16 17.37
C VAL A 72 9.22 5.65 18.58
N GLU A 73 9.76 4.65 19.29
CA GLU A 73 9.19 4.12 20.54
C GLU A 73 9.09 5.18 21.64
N LYS A 74 10.15 5.98 21.83
CA LYS A 74 10.14 7.09 22.79
C LYS A 74 9.10 8.16 22.44
N ARG A 75 8.96 8.50 21.15
CA ARG A 75 7.95 9.47 20.69
C ARG A 75 6.53 8.94 20.90
N GLN A 76 6.30 7.64 20.65
CA GLN A 76 5.01 7.03 20.89
C GLN A 76 4.64 6.98 22.38
N SER A 77 5.59 6.67 23.25
CA SER A 77 5.38 6.73 24.70
C SER A 77 4.99 8.14 25.15
N LEU A 78 5.71 9.15 24.68
CA LEU A 78 5.41 10.56 24.96
C LEU A 78 4.01 10.98 24.45
N LEU A 79 3.62 10.54 23.25
CA LEU A 79 2.28 10.79 22.71
C LEU A 79 1.19 10.14 23.58
N LYS A 80 1.37 8.89 24.01
CA LYS A 80 0.44 8.21 24.92
C LYS A 80 0.27 8.93 26.25
N ASP A 81 1.37 9.47 26.80
CA ASP A 81 1.34 10.22 28.05
C ASP A 81 0.60 11.56 27.89
N LEU A 82 0.80 12.23 26.75
CA LEU A 82 0.08 13.45 26.39
C LEU A 82 -1.41 13.17 26.14
N ASP A 83 -1.74 12.12 25.36
CA ASP A 83 -3.12 11.74 25.06
C ASP A 83 -3.90 11.35 26.30
N SER A 84 -3.27 10.69 27.27
CA SER A 84 -3.89 10.39 28.57
C SER A 84 -4.33 11.64 29.33
N THR A 85 -3.58 12.73 29.16
CA THR A 85 -3.87 14.06 29.76
C THR A 85 -4.98 14.78 28.98
N PHE A 86 -4.99 14.70 27.64
CA PHE A 86 -5.99 15.34 26.78
C PHE A 86 -7.35 14.63 26.80
N ARG A 87 -7.40 13.30 26.92
CA ARG A 87 -8.66 12.51 27.04
C ARG A 87 -9.52 12.95 28.23
N THR A 88 -8.92 13.56 29.22
CA THR A 88 -9.65 14.12 30.35
C THR A 88 -10.40 15.42 30.00
N ILE A 89 -10.08 16.03 28.86
CA ILE A 89 -10.53 17.37 28.48
C ILE A 89 -11.51 17.35 27.27
N GLU A 90 -11.44 16.35 26.39
CA GLU A 90 -12.21 16.34 25.14
C GLU A 90 -13.41 15.40 25.12
N ARG A 91 -14.53 15.89 24.54
CA ARG A 91 -15.85 15.24 24.55
C ARG A 91 -16.15 14.33 23.36
N ASP A 92 -15.25 14.21 22.36
CA ASP A 92 -15.50 13.39 21.16
C ASP A 92 -14.61 12.16 21.13
N SER A 93 -15.05 11.11 21.83
CA SER A 93 -14.30 9.86 21.99
C SER A 93 -14.10 9.09 20.69
N GLN A 94 -15.04 9.17 19.73
CA GLN A 94 -14.98 8.34 18.50
C GLN A 94 -13.91 8.83 17.53
N LEU A 95 -13.70 10.15 17.43
CA LEU A 95 -12.65 10.72 16.58
C LEU A 95 -11.27 10.40 17.14
N ILE A 96 -11.11 10.52 18.45
CA ILE A 96 -9.86 10.23 19.16
C ILE A 96 -9.51 8.74 19.05
N ASP A 97 -10.46 7.84 19.28
CA ASP A 97 -10.25 6.39 19.14
C ASP A 97 -9.86 6.00 17.71
N GLY A 98 -10.43 6.67 16.71
CA GLY A 98 -10.07 6.47 15.30
C GLY A 98 -8.64 6.91 14.98
N LEU A 99 -8.20 8.06 15.51
CA LEU A 99 -6.84 8.59 15.33
C LEU A 99 -5.81 7.72 16.08
N ASP A 100 -6.13 7.25 17.29
CA ASP A 100 -5.28 6.35 18.07
C ASP A 100 -5.04 5.03 17.35
N GLN A 101 -6.08 4.43 16.80
CA GLN A 101 -5.97 3.16 16.06
C GLN A 101 -5.15 3.34 14.78
N PHE A 102 -5.32 4.46 14.07
CA PHE A 102 -4.54 4.78 12.89
C PHE A 102 -3.05 5.01 13.22
N GLY A 103 -2.79 5.74 14.29
CA GLY A 103 -1.43 5.96 14.81
C GLY A 103 -0.76 4.65 15.24
N GLN A 104 -1.50 3.78 15.91
CA GLN A 104 -1.01 2.45 16.30
C GLN A 104 -0.68 1.57 15.07
N GLN A 105 -1.55 1.55 14.06
CA GLN A 105 -1.29 0.80 12.84
C GLN A 105 -0.05 1.33 12.10
N ALA A 106 0.08 2.65 11.98
CA ALA A 106 1.27 3.28 11.39
C ALA A 106 2.55 2.90 12.16
N TYR A 107 2.49 2.91 13.48
CA TYR A 107 3.60 2.48 14.33
C TYR A 107 3.99 1.03 14.09
N TYR A 108 3.03 0.09 14.08
CA TYR A 108 3.30 -1.32 13.81
C TYR A 108 3.91 -1.52 12.43
N MET A 109 3.41 -0.84 11.41
CA MET A 109 3.97 -0.92 10.06
C MET A 109 5.42 -0.42 9.99
N ILE A 110 5.74 0.72 10.63
CA ILE A 110 7.08 1.30 10.61
C ILE A 110 8.08 0.44 11.39
N THR A 111 7.68 -0.14 12.51
CA THR A 111 8.54 -0.95 13.38
C THR A 111 8.65 -2.41 12.92
N SER A 112 7.69 -2.91 12.16
CA SER A 112 7.67 -4.29 11.68
C SER A 112 8.72 -4.54 10.60
N LYS A 113 9.58 -5.53 10.82
CA LYS A 113 10.50 -6.05 9.80
C LYS A 113 9.71 -6.66 8.63
N ARG A 114 8.63 -7.40 8.92
CA ARG A 114 7.76 -8.03 7.92
C ARG A 114 7.13 -7.01 6.99
N SER A 115 6.63 -5.89 7.53
CA SER A 115 6.07 -4.82 6.72
C SER A 115 7.11 -4.23 5.76
N ARG A 116 8.27 -3.86 6.28
CA ARG A 116 9.34 -3.30 5.43
C ARG A 116 9.81 -4.28 4.35
N GLU A 117 9.97 -5.56 4.70
CA GLU A 117 10.37 -6.60 3.74
C GLU A 117 9.29 -6.88 2.68
N ALA A 118 8.00 -6.77 3.01
CA ALA A 118 6.91 -6.92 2.05
C ALA A 118 6.94 -5.86 0.95
N PHE A 119 7.32 -4.62 1.28
CA PHE A 119 7.45 -3.54 0.31
C PHE A 119 8.79 -3.53 -0.44
N ASP A 120 9.78 -4.28 0.01
CA ASP A 120 11.10 -4.33 -0.62
C ASP A 120 11.15 -5.38 -1.74
N ILE A 121 10.87 -4.95 -2.97
CA ILE A 121 10.90 -5.83 -4.16
C ILE A 121 12.30 -6.41 -4.45
N SER A 122 13.38 -5.80 -3.92
CA SER A 122 14.74 -6.32 -4.08
C SER A 122 14.99 -7.63 -3.32
N LYS A 123 14.10 -7.98 -2.40
CA LYS A 123 14.14 -9.24 -1.64
C LYS A 123 13.53 -10.43 -2.38
N GLU A 124 12.92 -10.18 -3.55
CA GLU A 124 12.32 -11.26 -4.30
C GLU A 124 13.37 -12.15 -4.98
N SER A 125 13.03 -13.42 -5.20
CA SER A 125 13.93 -14.37 -5.86
C SER A 125 14.17 -13.99 -7.35
N PRO A 126 15.35 -14.33 -7.90
CA PRO A 126 15.62 -14.07 -9.32
C PRO A 126 14.63 -14.78 -10.26
N GLU A 127 14.13 -15.97 -9.86
CA GLU A 127 13.15 -16.73 -10.62
C GLU A 127 11.83 -15.98 -10.71
N MET A 128 11.36 -15.45 -9.59
CA MET A 128 10.12 -14.68 -9.51
C MET A 128 10.26 -13.34 -10.25
N THR A 129 11.37 -12.63 -10.06
CA THR A 129 11.63 -11.35 -10.72
C THR A 129 11.63 -11.47 -12.25
N LYS A 130 12.10 -12.59 -12.82
CA LYS A 130 12.12 -12.84 -14.27
C LYS A 130 10.73 -12.99 -14.90
N LEU A 131 9.68 -13.21 -14.11
CA LEU A 131 8.30 -13.29 -14.61
C LEU A 131 7.76 -11.92 -15.01
N PHE A 132 8.39 -10.83 -14.54
CA PHE A 132 7.92 -9.46 -14.72
C PHE A 132 8.90 -8.67 -15.58
N GLY A 133 8.35 -7.77 -16.41
CA GLY A 133 9.13 -6.80 -17.16
C GLY A 133 9.69 -5.67 -16.27
N GLU A 134 10.39 -4.74 -16.90
CA GLU A 134 11.05 -3.63 -16.22
C GLU A 134 10.17 -2.38 -16.08
N ASP A 135 8.97 -2.37 -16.71
CA ASP A 135 8.03 -1.24 -16.62
C ASP A 135 7.49 -1.07 -15.19
N GLY A 136 7.15 0.15 -14.84
CA GLY A 136 6.61 0.44 -13.50
C GLY A 136 5.31 -0.30 -13.18
N PHE A 137 4.50 -0.66 -14.19
CA PHE A 137 3.32 -1.50 -14.00
C PHE A 137 3.71 -2.95 -13.69
N ASP A 138 4.68 -3.52 -14.41
CA ASP A 138 5.20 -4.86 -14.15
C ASP A 138 5.77 -4.98 -12.74
N GLN A 139 6.57 -3.99 -12.33
CA GLN A 139 7.16 -3.93 -11.00
C GLN A 139 6.11 -3.71 -9.90
N SER A 140 5.00 -3.03 -10.23
CA SER A 140 3.85 -2.91 -9.33
C SER A 140 3.10 -4.24 -9.17
N CYS A 141 3.03 -5.05 -10.21
CA CYS A 141 2.48 -6.42 -10.15
C CYS A 141 3.36 -7.33 -9.28
N LEU A 142 4.68 -7.25 -9.41
CA LEU A 142 5.62 -7.94 -8.53
C LEU A 142 5.44 -7.52 -7.06
N LEU A 143 5.33 -6.22 -6.80
CA LEU A 143 5.05 -5.70 -5.45
C LEU A 143 3.72 -6.24 -4.91
N ALA A 144 2.66 -6.28 -5.74
CA ALA A 144 1.35 -6.80 -5.33
C ALA A 144 1.42 -8.26 -4.91
N THR A 145 2.19 -9.10 -5.63
CA THR A 145 2.42 -10.51 -5.26
C THR A 145 3.02 -10.63 -3.86
N ARG A 146 4.04 -9.83 -3.56
CA ARG A 146 4.70 -9.79 -2.25
C ARG A 146 3.76 -9.33 -1.13
N LEU A 147 2.98 -8.28 -1.40
CA LEU A 147 2.02 -7.73 -0.44
C LEU A 147 0.93 -8.75 -0.09
N VAL A 148 0.38 -9.45 -1.09
CA VAL A 148 -0.63 -10.49 -0.87
C VAL A 148 -0.05 -11.65 -0.07
N GLU A 149 1.16 -12.11 -0.40
CA GLU A 149 1.88 -13.13 0.37
C GLU A 149 2.13 -12.69 1.83
N ALA A 150 2.43 -11.42 2.04
CA ALA A 150 2.58 -10.85 3.37
C ALA A 150 1.24 -10.67 4.11
N GLY A 151 0.08 -10.84 3.46
CA GLY A 151 -1.23 -10.82 4.08
C GLY A 151 -2.09 -9.59 3.78
N THR A 152 -1.69 -8.70 2.87
CA THR A 152 -2.56 -7.65 2.33
C THR A 152 -3.76 -8.28 1.64
N ARG A 153 -4.98 -7.77 1.94
CA ARG A 153 -6.23 -8.36 1.44
C ARG A 153 -6.67 -7.81 0.10
N PHE A 154 -6.28 -6.58 -0.20
CA PHE A 154 -6.65 -5.93 -1.44
C PHE A 154 -5.53 -5.01 -1.95
N VAL A 155 -5.14 -5.19 -3.19
CA VAL A 155 -4.15 -4.32 -3.85
C VAL A 155 -4.77 -3.76 -5.13
N THR A 156 -4.68 -2.45 -5.34
CA THR A 156 -5.00 -1.83 -6.61
C THR A 156 -3.75 -1.31 -7.28
N ILE A 157 -3.62 -1.59 -8.58
CA ILE A 157 -2.54 -1.07 -9.41
C ILE A 157 -3.18 -0.22 -10.51
N THR A 158 -2.68 1.00 -10.70
CA THR A 158 -3.21 1.91 -11.71
C THR A 158 -2.27 1.97 -12.92
N LEU A 159 -2.75 1.51 -14.06
CA LEU A 159 -2.12 1.73 -15.36
C LEU A 159 -2.89 2.82 -16.09
N GLY A 160 -2.35 4.03 -16.12
CA GLY A 160 -2.99 5.20 -16.72
C GLY A 160 -2.73 5.38 -18.21
N GLY A 161 -3.25 6.48 -18.79
CA GLY A 161 -2.95 6.92 -20.15
C GLY A 161 -3.67 6.13 -21.24
N TRP A 162 -4.88 5.62 -20.97
CA TRP A 162 -5.73 4.93 -21.96
C TRP A 162 -6.53 5.89 -22.83
N ASP A 163 -6.70 7.14 -22.42
CA ASP A 163 -7.37 8.17 -23.21
C ASP A 163 -6.41 8.74 -24.26
N THR A 164 -6.39 8.08 -25.43
CA THR A 164 -5.50 8.40 -26.55
C THR A 164 -6.28 9.12 -27.64
N HIS A 165 -6.15 10.44 -27.71
CA HIS A 165 -6.83 11.25 -28.75
C HIS A 165 -6.13 11.22 -30.11
N ARG A 166 -4.87 10.77 -30.17
CA ARG A 166 -4.08 10.68 -31.40
C ARG A 166 -3.32 9.38 -31.43
N ASP A 167 -3.16 8.83 -32.64
CA ASP A 167 -2.36 7.63 -32.90
C ASP A 167 -2.75 6.42 -31.99
N ASN A 168 -4.05 6.24 -31.81
CA ASN A 168 -4.61 5.30 -30.85
C ASN A 168 -4.11 3.87 -31.08
N TRP A 169 -4.10 3.40 -32.33
CA TRP A 169 -3.72 2.01 -32.66
C TRP A 169 -2.25 1.72 -32.33
N ASN A 170 -1.32 2.60 -32.70
CA ASN A 170 0.09 2.40 -32.37
C ASN A 170 0.34 2.55 -30.86
N ASN A 171 -0.33 3.50 -30.19
CA ASN A 171 -0.23 3.61 -28.75
C ASN A 171 -0.71 2.36 -28.01
N LEU A 172 -1.81 1.77 -28.46
CA LEU A 172 -2.31 0.51 -27.89
C LEU A 172 -1.35 -0.64 -28.18
N LYS A 173 -1.02 -0.86 -29.47
CA LYS A 173 -0.24 -1.99 -29.95
C LYS A 173 1.19 -1.99 -29.39
N ASP A 174 1.86 -0.84 -29.43
CA ASP A 174 3.31 -0.77 -29.22
C ASP A 174 3.68 -0.34 -27.78
N ARG A 175 2.72 0.16 -27.00
CA ARG A 175 3.00 0.69 -25.64
C ARG A 175 2.10 0.12 -24.56
N LYS A 176 0.76 0.21 -24.71
CA LYS A 176 -0.17 -0.10 -23.62
C LYS A 176 -0.41 -1.59 -23.43
N LEU A 177 -0.74 -2.28 -24.51
CA LEU A 177 -1.06 -3.70 -24.46
C LEU A 177 0.15 -4.57 -24.08
N PRO A 178 1.37 -4.34 -24.62
CA PRO A 178 2.53 -5.11 -24.18
C PRO A 178 2.83 -5.00 -22.68
N VAL A 179 2.73 -3.79 -22.11
CA VAL A 179 2.94 -3.58 -20.68
C VAL A 179 1.84 -4.25 -19.85
N LEU A 180 0.58 -4.13 -20.28
CA LEU A 180 -0.54 -4.78 -19.59
C LEU A 180 -0.39 -6.30 -19.63
N ASP A 181 -0.07 -6.85 -20.80
CA ASP A 181 0.09 -8.30 -21.01
C ASP A 181 1.23 -8.86 -20.17
N SER A 182 2.39 -8.22 -20.20
CA SER A 182 3.56 -8.60 -19.39
C SER A 182 3.24 -8.62 -17.89
N GLY A 183 2.70 -7.53 -17.37
CA GLY A 183 2.41 -7.40 -15.93
C GLY A 183 1.34 -8.39 -15.45
N VAL A 184 0.25 -8.57 -16.23
CA VAL A 184 -0.83 -9.49 -15.85
C VAL A 184 -0.39 -10.94 -16.00
N ALA A 185 0.32 -11.30 -17.07
CA ALA A 185 0.86 -12.65 -17.24
C ALA A 185 1.84 -13.02 -16.12
N GLY A 186 2.76 -12.10 -15.79
CA GLY A 186 3.69 -12.28 -14.68
C GLY A 186 2.98 -12.45 -13.34
N LEU A 187 1.95 -11.66 -13.08
CA LEU A 187 1.15 -11.75 -11.85
C LEU A 187 0.45 -13.11 -11.73
N LEU A 188 -0.20 -13.58 -12.80
CA LEU A 188 -0.90 -14.88 -12.81
C LEU A 188 0.08 -16.02 -12.56
N GLN A 189 1.22 -16.04 -13.26
CA GLN A 189 2.25 -17.06 -13.07
C GLN A 189 2.84 -17.02 -11.64
N ALA A 190 3.09 -15.83 -11.12
CA ALA A 190 3.60 -15.67 -9.77
C ALA A 190 2.63 -16.19 -8.70
N LEU A 191 1.32 -15.98 -8.87
CA LEU A 191 0.28 -16.46 -7.96
C LEU A 191 0.08 -17.98 -8.04
N GLU A 192 0.39 -18.63 -9.17
CA GLU A 192 0.37 -20.08 -9.31
C GLU A 192 1.56 -20.76 -8.61
N LEU A 193 2.68 -20.04 -8.45
CA LEU A 193 3.91 -20.56 -7.83
C LEU A 193 3.91 -20.41 -6.30
N LYS A 194 3.01 -19.62 -5.72
CA LYS A 194 2.89 -19.33 -4.29
C LYS A 194 1.66 -19.96 -3.65
#